data_27b202773462c5c98d4b192871416b16
#
_entry.id   27b202773462c5c98d4b192871416b16
#
_cell.length_a   1.000
_cell.length_b   1.000
_cell.length_c   1.000
_cell.angle_alpha   90.00
_cell.angle_beta   90.00
_cell.angle_gamma   90.00
#
_symmetry.space_group_name_H-M   'P 1'
#
loop_
_entity.id
_entity.type
_entity.pdbx_description
1 polymer ?
#
loop_
_entity_poly.entity_id
_entity_poly.type
_entity_poly.pdbx_seq_one_letter_code
_entity_poly.pdbx_strand_id
1 'polypeptide(L)'
;MAGRPIPPGLRKPRKIVDRFDTARGEDDLFYFLLCATNASPLDARWPLRAKEERYALDRYFEYLRFLEKNQWVELEPTGDSLTRWRGWVKHGTHMWEAEITLKDAYPAVPPACRIPELMHYTDRKLDDETLGLRICDMHMEQSYWWHEHCSLALYLKREVSYWLQSVVQDMTKKGWLK
;
A
#
# COMPACT_ATOMS: atom_id res chain seq x y z
N MET A 1 9.49 -27.73 4.38
CA MET A 1 10.47 -26.66 4.51
C MET A 1 9.80 -25.32 4.26
N ALA A 2 9.84 -24.45 5.23
CA ALA A 2 9.36 -23.09 5.02
C ALA A 2 10.30 -22.37 4.05
N GLY A 3 10.10 -22.58 2.76
CA GLY A 3 10.82 -21.85 1.75
C GLY A 3 10.50 -20.37 1.81
N ARG A 4 11.35 -19.53 1.22
CA ARG A 4 11.03 -18.12 1.02
C ARG A 4 9.69 -18.02 0.30
N PRO A 5 8.80 -17.11 0.70
CA PRO A 5 7.57 -16.89 -0.06
C PRO A 5 7.94 -16.56 -1.50
N ILE A 6 7.34 -17.26 -2.44
CA ILE A 6 7.56 -16.96 -3.85
C ILE A 6 6.93 -15.61 -4.13
N PRO A 7 7.70 -14.66 -4.71
CA PRO A 7 7.16 -13.35 -5.03
C PRO A 7 5.92 -13.43 -5.90
N PRO A 8 4.99 -12.49 -5.75
CA PRO A 8 3.71 -12.55 -6.48
C PRO A 8 3.87 -12.76 -7.98
N GLY A 9 4.77 -12.03 -8.62
CA GLY A 9 4.99 -12.11 -10.06
C GLY A 9 5.55 -13.42 -10.58
N LEU A 10 6.13 -14.25 -9.69
CA LEU A 10 6.73 -15.53 -10.06
C LEU A 10 5.83 -16.73 -9.76
N ARG A 11 4.71 -16.50 -9.10
CA ARG A 11 3.79 -17.60 -8.78
C ARG A 11 2.93 -17.94 -9.96
N LYS A 12 2.62 -19.23 -10.10
CA LYS A 12 1.59 -19.65 -11.06
C LYS A 12 0.26 -19.02 -10.68
N PRO A 13 -0.55 -18.59 -11.65
CA PRO A 13 -1.87 -18.06 -11.38
C PRO A 13 -2.71 -19.07 -10.58
N ARG A 14 -3.32 -18.59 -9.52
CA ARG A 14 -4.32 -19.31 -8.75
C ARG A 14 -5.60 -18.50 -8.73
N LYS A 15 -6.71 -19.17 -8.57
CA LYS A 15 -7.96 -18.47 -8.29
C LYS A 15 -7.80 -17.72 -6.99
N ILE A 16 -8.30 -16.50 -6.94
CA ILE A 16 -8.19 -15.66 -5.75
C ILE A 16 -8.79 -16.35 -4.51
N VAL A 17 -9.89 -17.08 -4.69
CA VAL A 17 -10.56 -17.81 -3.64
C VAL A 17 -9.63 -18.82 -2.97
N ASP A 18 -8.81 -19.51 -3.77
CA ASP A 18 -7.88 -20.52 -3.22
C ASP A 18 -6.78 -19.92 -2.33
N ARG A 19 -6.61 -18.60 -2.40
CA ARG A 19 -5.56 -17.90 -1.64
C ARG A 19 -6.07 -17.31 -0.35
N PHE A 20 -7.33 -16.87 -0.33
CA PHE A 20 -7.86 -16.03 0.74
C PHE A 20 -9.09 -16.60 1.45
N ASP A 21 -9.58 -17.74 1.02
CA ASP A 21 -10.78 -18.38 1.59
C ASP A 21 -10.52 -19.16 2.87
N THR A 22 -9.28 -19.22 3.30
CA THR A 22 -8.85 -20.01 4.44
C THR A 22 -8.66 -19.16 5.70
N ALA A 23 -8.50 -19.83 6.84
CA ALA A 23 -8.13 -19.17 8.10
C ALA A 23 -6.79 -18.42 8.05
N ARG A 24 -6.01 -18.58 6.98
CA ARG A 24 -4.74 -17.88 6.77
C ARG A 24 -4.86 -16.59 5.96
N GLY A 25 -6.07 -16.17 5.64
CA GLY A 25 -6.34 -15.12 4.67
C GLY A 25 -5.46 -13.88 4.79
N GLU A 26 -5.29 -13.32 5.98
CA GLU A 26 -4.49 -12.11 6.18
C GLU A 26 -2.99 -12.38 6.09
N ASP A 27 -2.52 -13.48 6.66
CA ASP A 27 -1.10 -13.88 6.58
C ASP A 27 -0.70 -14.23 5.15
N ASP A 28 -1.55 -14.94 4.42
CA ASP A 28 -1.33 -15.24 3.00
C ASP A 28 -1.27 -13.95 2.18
N LEU A 29 -2.17 -13.01 2.45
CA LEU A 29 -2.14 -11.71 1.78
C LEU A 29 -0.80 -11.02 1.97
N PHE A 30 -0.27 -11.01 3.20
CA PHE A 30 1.01 -10.40 3.49
C PHE A 30 2.12 -10.92 2.56
N TYR A 31 2.23 -12.23 2.38
CA TYR A 31 3.24 -12.82 1.50
C TYR A 31 3.06 -12.44 0.03
N PHE A 32 1.84 -12.29 -0.43
CA PHE A 32 1.55 -11.87 -1.81
C PHE A 32 1.88 -10.38 -2.06
N LEU A 33 2.03 -9.60 -1.00
CA LEU A 33 2.34 -8.18 -1.09
C LEU A 33 3.85 -7.89 -0.97
N LEU A 34 4.70 -8.91 -0.91
CA LEU A 34 6.14 -8.75 -0.91
C LEU A 34 6.71 -8.85 -2.33
N CYS A 35 7.79 -8.10 -2.58
CA CYS A 35 8.55 -8.13 -3.82
C CYS A 35 9.89 -8.82 -3.62
N ALA A 36 10.35 -9.58 -4.62
CA ALA A 36 11.66 -10.25 -4.57
C ALA A 36 12.79 -9.31 -4.95
N THR A 37 12.55 -8.45 -5.93
CA THR A 37 13.59 -7.63 -6.54
C THR A 37 13.80 -6.37 -5.75
N ASN A 38 14.99 -6.18 -5.20
CA ASN A 38 15.40 -4.93 -4.58
C ASN A 38 16.02 -4.03 -5.67
N ALA A 39 15.20 -3.22 -6.30
CA ALA A 39 15.62 -2.29 -7.35
C ALA A 39 14.89 -0.96 -7.20
N SER A 40 15.64 0.14 -7.29
CA SER A 40 15.08 1.50 -7.32
C SER A 40 14.61 1.88 -8.73
N PRO A 41 13.83 2.96 -8.87
CA PRO A 41 13.48 3.48 -10.19
C PRO A 41 14.65 3.80 -11.12
N LEU A 42 15.83 4.04 -10.56
CA LEU A 42 17.06 4.31 -11.32
C LEU A 42 17.87 3.05 -11.67
N ASP A 43 17.52 1.91 -11.12
CA ASP A 43 18.20 0.64 -11.35
C ASP A 43 17.75 0.03 -12.68
N ALA A 44 18.67 -0.60 -13.42
CA ALA A 44 18.35 -1.32 -14.64
C ALA A 44 17.32 -2.43 -14.46
N ARG A 45 17.19 -2.99 -13.23
CA ARG A 45 16.22 -4.04 -12.89
C ARG A 45 14.86 -3.47 -12.48
N TRP A 46 14.68 -2.14 -12.52
CA TRP A 46 13.40 -1.53 -12.16
C TRP A 46 12.20 -2.12 -12.92
N PRO A 47 12.28 -2.42 -14.23
CA PRO A 47 11.14 -3.03 -14.92
C PRO A 47 10.67 -4.35 -14.27
N LEU A 48 11.57 -5.13 -13.72
CA LEU A 48 11.21 -6.36 -13.01
C LEU A 48 10.51 -6.04 -11.68
N ARG A 49 11.06 -5.12 -10.90
CA ARG A 49 10.42 -4.65 -9.66
C ARG A 49 9.05 -4.05 -9.93
N ALA A 50 8.93 -3.23 -10.97
CA ALA A 50 7.67 -2.59 -11.33
C ALA A 50 6.56 -3.60 -11.66
N LYS A 51 6.89 -4.71 -12.31
CA LYS A 51 5.94 -5.81 -12.53
C LYS A 51 5.48 -6.45 -11.23
N GLU A 52 6.41 -6.65 -10.30
CA GLU A 52 6.08 -7.20 -8.98
C GLU A 52 5.17 -6.26 -8.21
N GLU A 53 5.43 -4.95 -8.28
CA GLU A 53 4.58 -3.92 -7.66
C GLU A 53 3.16 -3.95 -8.25
N ARG A 54 3.05 -3.98 -9.57
CA ARG A 54 1.75 -4.06 -10.25
C ARG A 54 1.01 -5.32 -9.87
N TYR A 55 1.69 -6.46 -9.84
CA TYR A 55 1.07 -7.72 -9.45
C TYR A 55 0.56 -7.69 -8.00
N ALA A 56 1.36 -7.18 -7.08
CA ALA A 56 0.96 -7.06 -5.67
C ALA A 56 -0.26 -6.15 -5.51
N LEU A 57 -0.27 -5.03 -6.21
CA LEU A 57 -1.37 -4.08 -6.17
C LEU A 57 -2.67 -4.69 -6.72
N ASP A 58 -2.59 -5.40 -7.85
CA ASP A 58 -3.75 -6.10 -8.42
C ASP A 58 -4.29 -7.16 -7.46
N ARG A 59 -3.42 -7.89 -6.77
CA ARG A 59 -3.84 -8.90 -5.76
C ARG A 59 -4.53 -8.24 -4.58
N TYR A 60 -4.01 -7.11 -4.11
CA TYR A 60 -4.63 -6.38 -3.02
C TYR A 60 -6.01 -5.86 -3.41
N PHE A 61 -6.16 -5.29 -4.60
CA PHE A 61 -7.46 -4.80 -5.09
C PHE A 61 -8.46 -5.93 -5.25
N GLU A 62 -8.06 -7.09 -5.76
CA GLU A 62 -8.93 -8.28 -5.83
C GLU A 62 -9.38 -8.71 -4.43
N TYR A 63 -8.45 -8.73 -3.47
CA TYR A 63 -8.77 -9.05 -2.08
C TYR A 63 -9.83 -8.10 -1.51
N LEU A 64 -9.65 -6.80 -1.70
CA LEU A 64 -10.60 -5.81 -1.23
C LEU A 64 -11.99 -5.98 -1.85
N ARG A 65 -12.06 -6.21 -3.15
CA ARG A 65 -13.33 -6.35 -3.87
C ARG A 65 -14.08 -7.61 -3.53
N PHE A 66 -13.39 -8.73 -3.47
CA PHE A 66 -14.04 -10.04 -3.43
C PHE A 66 -14.15 -10.63 -2.02
N LEU A 67 -13.20 -10.35 -1.15
CA LEU A 67 -13.17 -10.93 0.19
C LEU A 67 -13.59 -9.97 1.28
N GLU A 68 -13.07 -8.77 1.28
CA GLU A 68 -13.50 -7.76 2.25
C GLU A 68 -14.76 -7.01 1.81
N LYS A 69 -15.07 -7.02 0.51
CA LYS A 69 -16.18 -6.25 -0.07
C LYS A 69 -16.11 -4.78 0.30
N ASN A 70 -14.90 -4.27 0.43
CA ASN A 70 -14.59 -2.91 0.86
C ASN A 70 -13.46 -2.35 0.01
N GLN A 71 -13.76 -1.99 -1.23
CA GLN A 71 -12.80 -1.33 -2.08
C GLN A 71 -12.67 0.13 -1.68
N TRP A 72 -11.74 0.40 -0.77
CA TRP A 72 -11.52 1.75 -0.25
C TRP A 72 -10.48 2.55 -1.03
N VAL A 73 -9.76 1.91 -1.94
CA VAL A 73 -8.69 2.52 -2.74
C VAL A 73 -8.66 1.92 -4.14
N GLU A 74 -8.39 2.75 -5.11
CA GLU A 74 -8.07 2.34 -6.48
C GLU A 74 -7.04 3.29 -7.05
N LEU A 75 -6.02 2.75 -7.70
CA LEU A 75 -4.93 3.51 -8.28
C LEU A 75 -4.58 2.94 -9.65
N GLU A 76 -4.24 3.84 -10.57
CA GLU A 76 -3.72 3.51 -11.89
C GLU A 76 -2.39 4.25 -12.10
N PRO A 77 -1.44 3.63 -12.82
CA PRO A 77 -0.19 4.31 -13.14
C PRO A 77 -0.43 5.47 -14.11
N THR A 78 0.31 6.55 -13.94
CA THR A 78 0.19 7.73 -14.81
C THR A 78 1.20 7.74 -15.97
N GLY A 79 2.07 6.74 -16.04
CA GLY A 79 3.08 6.61 -17.07
C GLY A 79 3.67 5.20 -17.12
N ASP A 80 4.58 4.98 -18.05
CA ASP A 80 5.14 3.66 -18.29
C ASP A 80 6.18 3.23 -17.24
N SER A 81 6.73 4.19 -16.49
CA SER A 81 7.74 3.91 -15.47
C SER A 81 7.20 3.22 -14.24
N LEU A 82 5.89 3.26 -14.02
CA LEU A 82 5.21 2.75 -12.82
C LEU A 82 5.74 3.37 -11.51
N THR A 83 6.22 4.62 -11.58
CA THR A 83 6.70 5.37 -10.41
C THR A 83 5.69 6.35 -9.88
N ARG A 84 4.64 6.65 -10.64
CA ARG A 84 3.56 7.55 -10.24
C ARG A 84 2.22 6.91 -10.48
N TRP A 85 1.35 7.07 -9.50
CA TRP A 85 0.01 6.47 -9.49
C TRP A 85 -1.00 7.52 -9.06
N ARG A 86 -2.17 7.48 -9.66
CA ARG A 86 -3.30 8.34 -9.29
C ARG A 86 -4.57 7.53 -9.21
N GLY A 87 -5.47 7.99 -8.37
CA GLY A 87 -6.75 7.37 -8.21
C GLY A 87 -7.52 8.01 -7.08
N TRP A 88 -8.21 7.18 -6.31
CA TRP A 88 -9.04 7.66 -5.23
C TRP A 88 -8.92 6.77 -3.99
N VAL A 89 -9.24 7.37 -2.85
CA VAL A 89 -9.49 6.68 -1.59
C VAL A 89 -10.90 7.03 -1.12
N LYS A 90 -11.52 6.11 -0.43
CA LYS A 90 -12.90 6.22 0.00
C LYS A 90 -13.07 5.80 1.45
N HIS A 91 -13.92 6.53 2.18
CA HIS A 91 -14.38 6.13 3.50
C HIS A 91 -15.86 6.47 3.65
N GLY A 92 -16.69 5.45 3.87
CA GLY A 92 -18.14 5.64 3.86
C GLY A 92 -18.64 6.12 2.50
N THR A 93 -19.31 7.25 2.48
CA THR A 93 -19.83 7.90 1.28
C THR A 93 -18.88 8.95 0.70
N HIS A 94 -17.76 9.21 1.37
CA HIS A 94 -16.79 10.22 0.96
C HIS A 94 -15.68 9.62 0.12
N MET A 95 -15.25 10.36 -0.90
CA MET A 95 -14.19 9.95 -1.82
C MET A 95 -13.24 11.12 -2.07
N TRP A 96 -11.94 10.85 -2.09
CA TRP A 96 -10.92 11.87 -2.31
C TRP A 96 -9.89 11.38 -3.33
N GLU A 97 -9.34 12.31 -4.09
CA GLU A 97 -8.24 12.02 -4.99
C GLU A 97 -6.98 11.66 -4.21
N ALA A 98 -6.25 10.67 -4.69
CA ALA A 98 -4.99 10.22 -4.12
C ALA A 98 -3.90 10.13 -5.17
N GLU A 99 -2.69 10.52 -4.79
CA GLU A 99 -1.49 10.45 -5.62
C GLU A 99 -0.39 9.72 -4.87
N ILE A 100 0.31 8.83 -5.56
CA ILE A 100 1.46 8.12 -4.99
C ILE A 100 2.65 8.27 -5.91
N THR A 101 3.80 8.53 -5.30
CA THR A 101 5.08 8.62 -5.97
C THR A 101 6.08 7.65 -5.35
N LEU A 102 6.70 6.84 -6.18
CA LEU A 102 7.87 6.04 -5.80
C LEU A 102 9.10 6.85 -6.16
N LYS A 103 9.75 7.41 -5.14
CA LYS A 103 10.92 8.29 -5.32
C LYS A 103 12.15 7.51 -5.76
N ASP A 104 13.18 8.21 -6.19
CA ASP A 104 14.43 7.59 -6.66
C ASP A 104 15.07 6.66 -5.62
N ALA A 105 14.91 6.97 -4.33
CA ALA A 105 15.42 6.14 -3.25
C ALA A 105 14.53 4.94 -2.90
N TYR A 106 13.32 4.83 -3.47
CA TYR A 106 12.46 3.66 -3.30
C TYR A 106 13.15 2.40 -3.85
N PRO A 107 13.09 1.23 -3.23
CA PRO A 107 12.31 0.87 -2.04
C PRO A 107 13.06 1.01 -0.71
N ALA A 108 14.24 1.62 -0.69
CA ALA A 108 14.95 1.88 0.57
C ALA A 108 14.13 2.80 1.49
N VAL A 109 13.34 3.70 0.90
CA VAL A 109 12.37 4.55 1.59
C VAL A 109 10.94 4.15 1.17
N PRO A 110 9.93 4.36 2.02
CA PRO A 110 8.54 4.10 1.66
C PRO A 110 8.04 4.97 0.50
N PRO A 111 6.92 4.59 -0.14
CA PRO A 111 6.26 5.48 -1.08
C PRO A 111 5.84 6.80 -0.44
N ALA A 112 5.69 7.84 -1.25
CA ALA A 112 5.09 9.10 -0.84
C ALA A 112 3.64 9.13 -1.32
N CYS A 113 2.70 9.35 -0.40
CA CYS A 113 1.28 9.45 -0.70
C CYS A 113 0.76 10.85 -0.38
N ARG A 114 -0.05 11.39 -1.28
CA ARG A 114 -0.75 12.66 -1.07
C ARG A 114 -2.24 12.47 -1.33
N ILE A 115 -3.03 12.99 -0.40
CA ILE A 115 -4.48 13.11 -0.54
C ILE A 115 -4.77 14.60 -0.31
N PRO A 116 -4.67 15.43 -1.35
CA PRO A 116 -4.56 16.89 -1.21
C PRO A 116 -5.67 17.51 -0.37
N GLU A 117 -6.90 17.08 -0.55
CA GLU A 117 -8.04 17.63 0.22
C GLU A 117 -7.93 17.35 1.72
N LEU A 118 -7.39 16.21 2.10
CA LEU A 118 -7.28 15.82 3.51
C LEU A 118 -6.02 16.36 4.18
N MET A 119 -4.99 16.68 3.41
CA MET A 119 -3.74 17.21 3.94
C MET A 119 -3.91 18.58 4.62
N HIS A 120 -4.97 19.33 4.29
CA HIS A 120 -5.28 20.59 4.93
C HIS A 120 -5.80 20.46 6.37
N TYR A 121 -6.27 19.29 6.75
CA TYR A 121 -6.93 19.06 8.03
C TYR A 121 -6.07 18.36 9.06
N THR A 122 -4.83 18.02 8.71
CA THR A 122 -3.95 17.27 9.60
C THR A 122 -2.49 17.63 9.38
N ASP A 123 -1.71 17.63 10.47
CA ASP A 123 -0.26 17.78 10.43
C ASP A 123 0.45 16.46 10.09
N ARG A 124 -0.29 15.35 10.06
CA ARG A 124 0.25 14.05 9.67
C ARG A 124 0.48 14.01 8.17
N LYS A 125 1.70 13.78 7.76
CA LYS A 125 2.09 13.69 6.35
C LYS A 125 2.36 12.25 5.96
N LEU A 126 1.75 11.82 4.89
CA LEU A 126 2.00 10.51 4.29
C LEU A 126 3.22 10.51 3.36
N ASP A 127 3.75 11.67 3.01
CA ASP A 127 4.93 11.81 2.17
C ASP A 127 6.23 12.03 2.95
N ASP A 128 6.17 11.84 4.27
CA ASP A 128 7.33 11.94 5.16
C ASP A 128 8.07 10.60 5.18
N GLU A 129 9.32 10.61 4.82
CA GLU A 129 10.18 9.42 4.83
C GLU A 129 10.32 8.79 6.21
N THR A 130 10.04 9.55 7.27
CA THR A 130 10.04 9.07 8.65
C THR A 130 8.69 8.50 9.09
N LEU A 131 7.70 8.47 8.22
CA LEU A 131 6.35 8.07 8.58
C LEU A 131 6.29 6.64 9.14
N GLY A 132 7.00 5.72 8.52
CA GLY A 132 7.12 4.35 9.00
C GLY A 132 7.67 4.26 10.43
N LEU A 133 8.56 5.18 10.79
CA LEU A 133 9.10 5.29 12.14
C LEU A 133 8.04 5.78 13.14
N ARG A 134 7.21 6.74 12.76
CA ARG A 134 6.19 7.30 13.66
C ARG A 134 5.11 6.31 14.03
N ILE A 135 4.67 5.49 13.10
CA ILE A 135 3.68 4.45 13.41
C ILE A 135 4.28 3.44 14.37
N CYS A 136 5.56 3.25 14.28
CA CYS A 136 6.30 2.35 15.13
C CYS A 136 6.53 2.89 16.54
N ASP A 137 6.58 4.19 16.72
CA ASP A 137 6.64 4.79 18.07
C ASP A 137 5.40 4.45 18.90
N MET A 138 4.28 4.17 18.26
CA MET A 138 3.07 3.70 18.94
C MET A 138 3.08 2.20 19.22
N HIS A 139 3.94 1.45 18.56
CA HIS A 139 4.10 0.00 18.71
C HIS A 139 5.59 -0.29 18.90
N MET A 140 6.08 -0.10 20.09
CA MET A 140 7.52 -0.09 20.48
C MET A 140 8.35 -1.28 19.94
N GLU A 141 7.72 -2.36 19.54
CA GLU A 141 8.39 -3.56 19.03
C GLU A 141 8.53 -3.58 17.51
N GLN A 142 7.98 -2.61 16.80
CA GLN A 142 7.92 -2.60 15.35
C GLN A 142 8.45 -1.30 14.75
N SER A 143 9.61 -0.84 15.26
CA SER A 143 10.17 0.44 14.82
C SER A 143 10.50 0.50 13.33
N TYR A 144 10.57 -0.64 12.63
CA TYR A 144 10.81 -0.69 11.19
C TYR A 144 9.99 -1.80 10.55
N TRP A 145 8.74 -1.53 10.21
CA TRP A 145 8.01 -2.50 9.40
C TRP A 145 8.37 -2.39 7.91
N TRP A 146 8.78 -1.19 7.44
CA TRP A 146 9.17 -1.00 6.06
C TRP A 146 10.56 -1.55 5.81
N HIS A 147 10.71 -2.30 4.72
CA HIS A 147 11.98 -2.75 4.18
C HIS A 147 11.87 -2.86 2.65
N GLU A 148 12.99 -3.09 1.98
CA GLU A 148 13.08 -3.04 0.52
C GLU A 148 12.26 -4.08 -0.22
N HIS A 149 11.76 -5.09 0.46
CA HIS A 149 10.86 -6.09 -0.13
C HIS A 149 9.38 -5.78 0.07
N CYS A 150 9.05 -4.76 0.81
CA CYS A 150 7.67 -4.27 0.93
C CYS A 150 7.21 -3.62 -0.36
N SER A 151 5.93 -3.80 -0.70
CA SER A 151 5.35 -3.23 -1.90
C SER A 151 4.50 -2.00 -1.61
N LEU A 152 4.17 -1.26 -2.67
CA LEU A 152 3.16 -0.20 -2.62
C LEU A 152 1.84 -0.72 -2.03
N ALA A 153 1.42 -1.92 -2.41
CA ALA A 153 0.19 -2.52 -1.88
C ALA A 153 0.25 -2.70 -0.36
N LEU A 154 1.38 -3.15 0.15
CA LEU A 154 1.58 -3.29 1.59
C LEU A 154 1.59 -1.93 2.30
N TYR A 155 2.16 -0.92 1.68
CA TYR A 155 2.13 0.45 2.16
C TYR A 155 0.69 0.98 2.26
N LEU A 156 -0.13 0.77 1.25
CA LEU A 156 -1.55 1.12 1.30
C LEU A 156 -2.25 0.43 2.47
N LYS A 157 -2.04 -0.85 2.62
CA LYS A 157 -2.68 -1.65 3.67
C LYS A 157 -2.28 -1.20 5.08
N ARG A 158 -1.01 -0.91 5.30
CA ARG A 158 -0.47 -0.65 6.64
C ARG A 158 -0.39 0.82 7.03
N GLU A 159 -0.15 1.70 6.06
CA GLU A 159 0.03 3.13 6.33
C GLU A 159 -1.21 3.93 5.95
N VAL A 160 -1.54 3.90 4.67
CA VAL A 160 -2.58 4.79 4.13
C VAL A 160 -3.96 4.46 4.72
N SER A 161 -4.28 3.18 4.89
CA SER A 161 -5.57 2.78 5.46
C SER A 161 -5.75 3.30 6.89
N TYR A 162 -4.73 3.16 7.73
CA TYR A 162 -4.77 3.65 9.11
C TYR A 162 -4.80 5.17 9.18
N TRP A 163 -3.99 5.82 8.35
CA TRP A 163 -3.97 7.28 8.29
C TRP A 163 -5.33 7.82 7.88
N LEU A 164 -5.92 7.28 6.82
CA LEU A 164 -7.24 7.69 6.34
C LEU A 164 -8.31 7.53 7.42
N GLN A 165 -8.34 6.37 8.06
CA GLN A 165 -9.29 6.09 9.13
C GLN A 165 -9.13 7.08 10.29
N SER A 166 -7.90 7.35 10.69
CA SER A 166 -7.58 8.29 11.78
C SER A 166 -8.05 9.72 11.45
N VAL A 167 -7.75 10.20 10.23
CA VAL A 167 -8.13 11.54 9.78
C VAL A 167 -9.65 11.68 9.69
N VAL A 168 -10.32 10.70 9.11
CA VAL A 168 -11.80 10.73 8.99
C VAL A 168 -12.47 10.70 10.35
N GLN A 169 -11.98 9.91 11.29
CA GLN A 169 -12.49 9.90 12.66
C GLN A 169 -12.35 11.27 13.33
N ASP A 170 -11.20 11.90 13.19
CA ASP A 170 -10.94 13.22 13.74
C ASP A 170 -11.87 14.29 13.13
N MET A 171 -12.01 14.28 11.80
CA MET A 171 -12.90 15.19 11.08
C MET A 171 -14.36 14.98 11.48
N THR A 172 -14.78 13.75 11.71
CA THR A 172 -16.14 13.43 12.17
C THR A 172 -16.38 13.97 13.58
N LYS A 173 -15.41 13.79 14.48
CA LYS A 173 -15.49 14.33 15.85
C LYS A 173 -15.58 15.86 15.87
N LYS A 174 -14.91 16.53 14.95
CA LYS A 174 -14.92 17.99 14.80
C LYS A 174 -16.16 18.50 14.06
N GLY A 175 -17.01 17.60 13.57
CA GLY A 175 -18.21 17.98 12.82
C GLY A 175 -17.93 18.44 11.38
N TRP A 176 -16.74 18.20 10.86
CA TRP A 176 -16.35 18.58 9.50
C TRP A 176 -16.83 17.59 8.45
N LEU A 177 -17.05 16.34 8.84
CA LEU A 177 -17.68 15.31 8.02
C LEU A 177 -18.94 14.79 8.71
N LYS A 178 -19.98 14.61 7.91
CA LYS A 178 -21.25 14.02 8.36
C LYS A 178 -21.34 12.56 7.98
#